data_2d2180c02de374c135232ffe6dfef902
#
_entry.id   2d2180c02de374c135232ffe6dfef902
#
_cell.length_a   1.000
_cell.length_b   1.000
_cell.length_c   1.000
_cell.angle_alpha   90.00
_cell.angle_beta   90.00
_cell.angle_gamma   90.00
#
_symmetry.space_group_name_H-M   'P 1'
#
loop_
_entity.id
_entity.type
_entity.pdbx_description
1 polymer ?
#
loop_
_entity_poly.entity_id
_entity_poly.type
_entity_poly.pdbx_seq_one_letter_code
_entity_poly.pdbx_strand_id
1 'polypeptide(L)'
;MFNHLVSLVNAFKDEDLKKIVSYLLNENKEKILYFPAAFRLHHAIRCGLLMHTPSIVKLCEGVCKVYPFVNRELLISGAILHDIAKTVEFDVGETGIASGYTVEGNLIGHLVMGAMMVKEAAKKLAIDNEKSMLLQHMIISHHGEPEFGAAVRPLFLEAELLSQLDSMDATVYEIMDAVSNVQQGEFTNRLWALDDRKFYRYNDATLKVDIL
;
A
#
# COMPACT_ATOMS: atom_id res chain seq x y z
N MET A 1 -2.15 5.50 -14.16
CA MET A 1 -1.69 4.87 -12.90
C MET A 1 -1.02 3.51 -13.15
N PHE A 2 -1.71 2.42 -13.51
CA PHE A 2 -1.09 1.10 -13.68
C PHE A 2 0.10 1.10 -14.66
N ASN A 3 -0.07 1.65 -15.86
CA ASN A 3 1.01 1.74 -16.85
C ASN A 3 2.21 2.57 -16.33
N HIS A 4 1.99 3.52 -15.45
CA HIS A 4 3.08 4.26 -14.80
C HIS A 4 3.89 3.36 -13.87
N LEU A 5 3.22 2.54 -13.03
CA LEU A 5 3.90 1.54 -12.19
C LEU A 5 4.73 0.56 -13.04
N VAL A 6 4.13 0.05 -14.13
CA VAL A 6 4.85 -0.85 -15.06
C VAL A 6 6.07 -0.16 -15.67
N SER A 7 5.95 1.10 -16.13
CA SER A 7 7.06 1.84 -16.70
C SER A 7 8.17 2.09 -15.68
N LEU A 8 7.80 2.38 -14.43
CA LEU A 8 8.73 2.59 -13.33
C LEU A 8 9.54 1.32 -13.03
N VAL A 9 8.86 0.17 -12.94
CA VAL A 9 9.50 -1.14 -12.70
C VAL A 9 10.40 -1.54 -13.86
N ASN A 10 9.98 -1.28 -15.10
CA ASN A 10 10.79 -1.56 -16.30
C ASN A 10 12.12 -0.79 -16.30
N ALA A 11 12.19 0.35 -15.61
CA ALA A 11 13.41 1.16 -15.48
C ALA A 11 14.34 0.70 -14.34
N PHE A 12 13.97 -0.32 -13.55
CA PHE A 12 14.83 -0.87 -12.50
C PHE A 12 16.11 -1.47 -13.10
N LYS A 13 17.22 -1.25 -12.39
CA LYS A 13 18.53 -1.84 -12.70
C LYS A 13 18.70 -3.21 -12.03
N ASP A 14 18.06 -3.40 -10.88
CA ASP A 14 18.03 -4.67 -10.20
C ASP A 14 17.05 -5.63 -10.91
N GLU A 15 17.63 -6.53 -11.70
CA GLU A 15 16.86 -7.46 -12.52
C GLU A 15 15.98 -8.43 -11.70
N ASP A 16 16.37 -8.77 -10.48
CA ASP A 16 15.59 -9.67 -9.64
C ASP A 16 14.35 -8.97 -9.08
N LEU A 17 14.52 -7.76 -8.52
CA LEU A 17 13.38 -6.94 -8.09
C LEU A 17 12.43 -6.65 -9.24
N LYS A 18 12.98 -6.28 -10.41
CA LYS A 18 12.21 -6.04 -11.64
C LYS A 18 11.37 -7.26 -12.03
N LYS A 19 11.98 -8.47 -12.05
CA LYS A 19 11.28 -9.72 -12.41
C LYS A 19 10.15 -10.05 -11.43
N ILE A 20 10.41 -9.99 -10.11
CA ILE A 20 9.39 -10.30 -9.08
C ILE A 20 8.21 -9.34 -9.20
N VAL A 21 8.49 -8.01 -9.21
CA VAL A 21 7.43 -6.99 -9.23
C VAL A 21 6.64 -7.06 -10.54
N SER A 22 7.31 -7.16 -11.69
CA SER A 22 6.63 -7.28 -12.99
C SER A 22 5.75 -8.53 -13.06
N TYR A 23 6.25 -9.66 -12.56
CA TYR A 23 5.50 -10.91 -12.54
C TYR A 23 4.22 -10.76 -11.70
N LEU A 24 4.33 -10.27 -10.46
CA LEU A 24 3.19 -10.13 -9.56
C LEU A 24 2.19 -9.06 -10.04
N LEU A 25 2.66 -7.95 -10.60
CA LEU A 25 1.78 -6.94 -11.22
C LEU A 25 0.99 -7.53 -12.40
N ASN A 26 1.63 -8.31 -13.26
CA ASN A 26 0.97 -8.90 -14.42
C ASN A 26 -0.06 -9.97 -14.02
N GLU A 27 0.28 -10.86 -13.09
CA GLU A 27 -0.64 -11.91 -12.59
C GLU A 27 -1.88 -11.31 -11.92
N ASN A 28 -1.75 -10.13 -11.28
CA ASN A 28 -2.83 -9.50 -10.53
C ASN A 28 -3.44 -8.27 -11.23
N LYS A 29 -3.06 -8.00 -12.48
CA LYS A 29 -3.42 -6.78 -13.21
C LYS A 29 -4.91 -6.45 -13.16
N GLU A 30 -5.76 -7.39 -13.54
CA GLU A 30 -7.21 -7.17 -13.62
C GLU A 30 -7.79 -6.81 -12.24
N LYS A 31 -7.34 -7.49 -11.20
CA LYS A 31 -7.78 -7.22 -9.83
C LYS A 31 -7.26 -5.90 -9.29
N ILE A 32 -5.99 -5.55 -9.50
CA ILE A 32 -5.40 -4.26 -9.10
C ILE A 32 -6.19 -3.08 -9.70
N LEU A 33 -6.64 -3.22 -10.95
CA LEU A 33 -7.43 -2.19 -11.64
C LEU A 33 -8.84 -2.00 -11.08
N TYR A 34 -9.29 -2.90 -10.20
CA TYR A 34 -10.70 -2.97 -9.81
C TYR A 34 -10.91 -2.98 -8.30
N PHE A 35 -10.01 -3.58 -7.52
CA PHE A 35 -10.15 -3.85 -6.09
C PHE A 35 -9.98 -2.60 -5.22
N PRO A 36 -10.68 -2.52 -4.08
CA PRO A 36 -10.46 -1.50 -3.05
C PRO A 36 -9.16 -1.79 -2.28
N ALA A 37 -8.61 -0.76 -1.62
CA ALA A 37 -7.46 -0.92 -0.73
C ALA A 37 -7.86 -1.30 0.70
N ALA A 38 -9.11 -1.08 1.09
CA ALA A 38 -9.61 -1.40 2.43
C ALA A 38 -11.07 -1.85 2.38
N PHE A 39 -11.54 -2.51 3.46
CA PHE A 39 -12.94 -2.91 3.59
C PHE A 39 -13.83 -1.74 4.05
N ARG A 40 -13.34 -0.84 4.95
CA ARG A 40 -14.15 0.21 5.58
C ARG A 40 -13.44 1.55 5.77
N LEU A 41 -12.13 1.62 5.61
CA LEU A 41 -11.34 2.81 5.90
C LEU A 41 -10.90 3.51 4.60
N HIS A 42 -9.75 4.18 4.63
CA HIS A 42 -9.16 4.88 3.49
C HIS A 42 -9.14 4.00 2.23
N HIS A 43 -9.49 4.59 1.10
CA HIS A 43 -9.55 3.90 -0.20
C HIS A 43 -10.48 2.66 -0.28
N ALA A 44 -11.53 2.57 0.59
CA ALA A 44 -12.58 1.54 0.52
C ALA A 44 -13.54 1.78 -0.67
N ILE A 45 -13.00 2.14 -1.81
CA ILE A 45 -13.72 2.46 -3.04
C ILE A 45 -13.20 1.61 -4.20
N ARG A 46 -13.99 1.51 -5.26
CA ARG A 46 -13.55 0.89 -6.51
C ARG A 46 -12.23 1.49 -6.98
N CYS A 47 -11.29 0.65 -7.39
CA CYS A 47 -9.92 1.03 -7.77
C CYS A 47 -9.08 1.64 -6.64
N GLY A 48 -9.49 1.49 -5.37
CA GLY A 48 -8.78 2.05 -4.23
C GLY A 48 -7.35 1.59 -4.13
N LEU A 49 -7.08 0.31 -4.39
CA LEU A 49 -5.72 -0.25 -4.44
C LEU A 49 -4.85 0.42 -5.51
N LEU A 50 -5.44 0.73 -6.68
CA LEU A 50 -4.75 1.44 -7.76
C LEU A 50 -4.56 2.94 -7.46
N MET A 51 -5.27 3.52 -6.51
CA MET A 51 -5.06 4.90 -6.04
C MET A 51 -4.00 4.95 -4.95
N HIS A 52 -4.11 4.08 -3.95
CA HIS A 52 -3.21 4.00 -2.81
C HIS A 52 -1.76 3.66 -3.22
N THR A 53 -1.56 2.58 -3.99
CA THR A 53 -0.21 2.13 -4.38
C THR A 53 0.63 3.22 -5.07
N PRO A 54 0.17 3.95 -6.11
CA PRO A 54 0.93 5.05 -6.70
C PRO A 54 1.17 6.23 -5.74
N SER A 55 0.26 6.49 -4.80
CA SER A 55 0.47 7.51 -3.78
C SER A 55 1.69 7.18 -2.92
N ILE A 56 1.75 5.96 -2.38
CA ILE A 56 2.91 5.49 -1.61
C ILE A 56 4.19 5.52 -2.46
N VAL A 57 4.14 5.07 -3.72
CA VAL A 57 5.30 5.11 -4.62
C VAL A 57 5.80 6.54 -4.81
N LYS A 58 4.93 7.52 -4.99
CA LYS A 58 5.30 8.94 -5.12
C LYS A 58 5.96 9.49 -3.85
N LEU A 59 5.46 9.09 -2.68
CA LEU A 59 6.07 9.42 -1.40
C LEU A 59 7.46 8.79 -1.27
N CYS A 60 7.63 7.52 -1.64
CA CYS A 60 8.94 6.85 -1.68
C CYS A 60 9.94 7.58 -2.58
N GLU A 61 9.52 8.02 -3.76
CA GLU A 61 10.36 8.83 -4.66
C GLU A 61 10.79 10.16 -4.01
N GLY A 62 9.90 10.80 -3.26
CA GLY A 62 10.21 12.00 -2.48
C GLY A 62 11.30 11.74 -1.43
N VAL A 63 11.14 10.66 -0.67
CA VAL A 63 12.11 10.23 0.35
C VAL A 63 13.48 9.93 -0.28
N CYS A 64 13.53 9.19 -1.38
CA CYS A 64 14.78 8.85 -2.06
C CYS A 64 15.51 10.08 -2.62
N LYS A 65 14.80 11.16 -2.96
CA LYS A 65 15.44 12.44 -3.34
C LYS A 65 16.14 13.12 -2.15
N VAL A 66 15.58 13.01 -0.96
CA VAL A 66 16.15 13.59 0.28
C VAL A 66 17.26 12.69 0.83
N TYR A 67 17.09 11.37 0.75
CA TYR A 67 18.02 10.38 1.31
C TYR A 67 18.56 9.45 0.19
N PRO A 68 19.60 9.87 -0.56
CA PRO A 68 20.11 9.13 -1.72
C PRO A 68 20.73 7.76 -1.40
N PHE A 69 20.99 7.47 -0.12
CA PHE A 69 21.53 6.20 0.36
C PHE A 69 20.45 5.11 0.54
N VAL A 70 19.17 5.47 0.47
CA VAL A 70 18.05 4.51 0.50
C VAL A 70 18.07 3.66 -0.78
N ASN A 71 17.88 2.36 -0.63
CA ASN A 71 17.71 1.48 -1.79
C ASN A 71 16.34 1.76 -2.43
N ARG A 72 16.35 2.68 -3.41
CA ARG A 72 15.12 3.15 -4.08
C ARG A 72 14.33 2.00 -4.71
N GLU A 73 14.99 1.06 -5.37
CA GLU A 73 14.28 -0.01 -6.08
C GLU A 73 13.66 -1.03 -5.11
N LEU A 74 14.32 -1.31 -3.99
CA LEU A 74 13.76 -2.13 -2.93
C LEU A 74 12.56 -1.45 -2.26
N LEU A 75 12.69 -0.16 -1.90
CA LEU A 75 11.60 0.61 -1.28
C LEU A 75 10.37 0.68 -2.19
N ILE A 76 10.56 0.99 -3.47
CA ILE A 76 9.46 1.05 -4.45
C ILE A 76 8.86 -0.35 -4.68
N SER A 77 9.66 -1.40 -4.71
CA SER A 77 9.16 -2.78 -4.82
C SER A 77 8.26 -3.15 -3.63
N GLY A 78 8.69 -2.80 -2.42
CA GLY A 78 7.86 -2.94 -1.22
C GLY A 78 6.56 -2.14 -1.32
N ALA A 79 6.63 -0.87 -1.74
CA ALA A 79 5.47 -0.01 -1.92
C ALA A 79 4.46 -0.55 -2.95
N ILE A 80 4.93 -1.18 -4.02
CA ILE A 80 4.05 -1.79 -5.04
C ILE A 80 3.39 -3.07 -4.51
N LEU A 81 4.11 -3.85 -3.70
CA LEU A 81 3.71 -5.21 -3.32
C LEU A 81 3.08 -5.33 -1.93
N HIS A 82 3.19 -4.32 -1.03
CA HIS A 82 2.77 -4.46 0.36
C HIS A 82 1.33 -4.93 0.51
N ASP A 83 0.46 -4.44 -0.33
CA ASP A 83 -0.98 -4.70 -0.33
C ASP A 83 -1.47 -5.61 -1.46
N ILE A 84 -0.56 -6.22 -2.23
CA ILE A 84 -0.92 -7.02 -3.41
C ILE A 84 -1.93 -8.14 -3.10
N ALA A 85 -1.83 -8.75 -1.92
CA ALA A 85 -2.70 -9.84 -1.52
C ALA A 85 -4.13 -9.41 -1.13
N LYS A 86 -4.43 -8.11 -1.02
CA LYS A 86 -5.81 -7.62 -0.94
C LYS A 86 -6.65 -8.05 -2.14
N THR A 87 -6.01 -8.35 -3.26
CA THR A 87 -6.63 -8.94 -4.46
C THR A 87 -7.18 -10.36 -4.25
N VAL A 88 -6.81 -11.03 -3.18
CA VAL A 88 -7.28 -12.36 -2.80
C VAL A 88 -7.88 -12.39 -1.39
N GLU A 89 -7.59 -11.39 -0.57
CA GLU A 89 -8.15 -11.23 0.77
C GLU A 89 -9.63 -10.86 0.74
N PHE A 90 -10.03 -9.95 -0.17
CA PHE A 90 -11.40 -9.45 -0.23
C PHE A 90 -12.26 -10.22 -1.21
N ASP A 91 -13.54 -10.42 -0.81
CA ASP A 91 -14.62 -10.79 -1.71
C ASP A 91 -15.19 -9.50 -2.33
N VAL A 92 -15.02 -9.33 -3.64
CA VAL A 92 -15.37 -8.09 -4.37
C VAL A 92 -16.35 -8.43 -5.49
N GLY A 93 -17.56 -7.89 -5.37
CA GLY A 93 -18.60 -8.04 -6.40
C GLY A 93 -18.40 -7.09 -7.60
N GLU A 94 -19.36 -7.07 -8.51
CA GLU A 94 -19.33 -6.27 -9.75
C GLU A 94 -19.21 -4.75 -9.53
N THR A 95 -19.57 -4.26 -8.34
CA THR A 95 -19.45 -2.85 -7.97
C THR A 95 -18.00 -2.40 -7.72
N GLY A 96 -17.07 -3.33 -7.50
CA GLY A 96 -15.69 -3.02 -7.12
C GLY A 96 -15.52 -2.63 -5.65
N ILE A 97 -16.55 -2.84 -4.83
CA ILE A 97 -16.54 -2.61 -3.39
C ILE A 97 -16.46 -3.98 -2.71
N ALA A 98 -15.67 -4.09 -1.66
CA ALA A 98 -15.58 -5.33 -0.89
C ALA A 98 -16.90 -5.60 -0.15
N SER A 99 -17.47 -6.77 -0.35
CA SER A 99 -18.65 -7.28 0.38
C SER A 99 -18.28 -8.02 1.66
N GLY A 100 -17.04 -8.48 1.76
CA GLY A 100 -16.49 -9.23 2.88
C GLY A 100 -15.06 -9.67 2.64
N TYR A 101 -14.61 -10.58 3.47
CA TYR A 101 -13.33 -11.27 3.31
C TYR A 101 -13.57 -12.66 2.73
N THR A 102 -12.65 -13.15 1.91
CA THR A 102 -12.62 -14.57 1.53
C THR A 102 -12.34 -15.45 2.75
N VAL A 103 -12.50 -16.76 2.63
CA VAL A 103 -12.16 -17.69 3.72
C VAL A 103 -10.67 -17.58 4.05
N GLU A 104 -9.81 -17.57 3.03
CA GLU A 104 -8.36 -17.40 3.19
C GLU A 104 -8.04 -16.02 3.77
N GLY A 105 -8.73 -14.98 3.32
CA GLY A 105 -8.56 -13.61 3.83
C GLY A 105 -8.83 -13.52 5.33
N ASN A 106 -9.90 -14.18 5.81
CA ASN A 106 -10.22 -14.22 7.25
C ASN A 106 -9.23 -15.03 8.08
N LEU A 107 -8.71 -16.14 7.53
CA LEU A 107 -7.86 -17.07 8.29
C LEU A 107 -6.38 -16.70 8.26
N ILE A 108 -5.91 -16.11 7.18
CA ILE A 108 -4.48 -15.88 6.92
C ILE A 108 -4.14 -14.38 6.88
N GLY A 109 -5.00 -13.57 6.24
CA GLY A 109 -4.81 -12.13 6.06
C GLY A 109 -3.76 -11.77 4.99
N HIS A 110 -3.87 -10.55 4.44
CA HIS A 110 -3.05 -10.10 3.28
C HIS A 110 -1.56 -10.04 3.57
N LEU A 111 -1.12 -9.77 4.80
CA LEU A 111 0.30 -9.71 5.16
C LEU A 111 1.00 -11.04 4.87
N VAL A 112 0.44 -12.12 5.40
CA VAL A 112 1.01 -13.46 5.24
C VAL A 112 0.82 -13.95 3.81
N MET A 113 -0.37 -13.77 3.23
CA MET A 113 -0.66 -14.16 1.84
C MET A 113 0.26 -13.42 0.85
N GLY A 114 0.52 -12.13 1.06
CA GLY A 114 1.43 -11.34 0.23
C GLY A 114 2.88 -11.81 0.32
N ALA A 115 3.35 -12.15 1.52
CA ALA A 115 4.67 -12.74 1.70
C ALA A 115 4.77 -14.11 1.00
N MET A 116 3.73 -14.94 1.05
CA MET A 116 3.66 -16.21 0.32
C MET A 116 3.71 -15.99 -1.20
N MET A 117 2.95 -15.03 -1.73
CA MET A 117 2.96 -14.69 -3.17
C MET A 117 4.37 -14.29 -3.64
N VAL A 118 5.10 -13.46 -2.86
CA VAL A 118 6.49 -13.09 -3.16
C VAL A 118 7.39 -14.32 -3.13
N LYS A 119 7.26 -15.18 -2.12
CA LYS A 119 8.05 -16.41 -1.99
C LYS A 119 7.88 -17.34 -3.18
N GLU A 120 6.63 -17.57 -3.60
CA GLU A 120 6.31 -18.42 -4.74
C GLU A 120 6.80 -17.84 -6.05
N ALA A 121 6.62 -16.52 -6.26
CA ALA A 121 7.14 -15.82 -7.43
C ALA A 121 8.66 -15.92 -7.52
N ALA A 122 9.37 -15.68 -6.43
CA ALA A 122 10.83 -15.78 -6.38
C ALA A 122 11.31 -17.19 -6.70
N LYS A 123 10.66 -18.22 -6.15
CA LYS A 123 10.96 -19.64 -6.45
C LYS A 123 10.75 -19.95 -7.94
N LYS A 124 9.62 -19.52 -8.50
CA LYS A 124 9.27 -19.73 -9.91
C LYS A 124 10.26 -19.07 -10.87
N LEU A 125 10.75 -17.89 -10.48
CA LEU A 125 11.66 -17.07 -11.29
C LEU A 125 13.14 -17.35 -11.02
N ALA A 126 13.46 -18.28 -10.11
CA ALA A 126 14.82 -18.59 -9.65
C ALA A 126 15.59 -17.36 -9.15
N ILE A 127 14.91 -16.51 -8.37
CA ILE A 127 15.45 -15.27 -7.79
C ILE A 127 16.20 -15.58 -6.48
N ASP A 128 17.21 -14.75 -6.18
CA ASP A 128 17.98 -14.82 -4.96
C ASP A 128 17.11 -14.79 -3.70
N ASN A 129 17.45 -15.64 -2.73
CA ASN A 129 16.67 -15.81 -1.51
C ASN A 129 16.69 -14.56 -0.62
N GLU A 130 17.77 -13.77 -0.60
CA GLU A 130 17.88 -12.57 0.22
C GLU A 130 16.88 -11.51 -0.23
N LYS A 131 16.80 -11.21 -1.53
CA LYS A 131 15.84 -10.23 -2.07
C LYS A 131 14.39 -10.64 -1.82
N SER A 132 14.09 -11.93 -2.02
CA SER A 132 12.78 -12.49 -1.68
C SER A 132 12.46 -12.33 -0.20
N MET A 133 13.42 -12.59 0.69
CA MET A 133 13.25 -12.45 2.14
C MET A 133 13.04 -10.99 2.54
N LEU A 134 13.80 -10.05 1.99
CA LEU A 134 13.63 -8.62 2.26
C LEU A 134 12.24 -8.13 1.85
N LEU A 135 11.74 -8.49 0.66
CA LEU A 135 10.38 -8.14 0.23
C LEU A 135 9.31 -8.78 1.12
N GLN A 136 9.48 -10.06 1.48
CA GLN A 136 8.56 -10.71 2.42
C GLN A 136 8.52 -9.99 3.77
N HIS A 137 9.69 -9.60 4.30
CA HIS A 137 9.78 -8.86 5.55
C HIS A 137 9.05 -7.50 5.43
N MET A 138 9.26 -6.75 4.35
CA MET A 138 8.56 -5.49 4.12
C MET A 138 7.04 -5.68 4.17
N ILE A 139 6.53 -6.74 3.55
CA ILE A 139 5.09 -7.03 3.53
C ILE A 139 4.55 -7.39 4.91
N ILE A 140 5.20 -8.30 5.65
CA ILE A 140 4.69 -8.74 6.97
C ILE A 140 4.86 -7.70 8.08
N SER A 141 5.65 -6.65 7.84
CA SER A 141 5.97 -5.61 8.82
C SER A 141 5.40 -4.24 8.49
N HIS A 142 4.76 -4.02 7.31
CA HIS A 142 4.40 -2.67 6.88
C HIS A 142 3.35 -1.99 7.78
N HIS A 143 2.54 -2.72 8.52
CA HIS A 143 1.66 -2.15 9.55
C HIS A 143 2.42 -1.61 10.78
N GLY A 144 3.73 -1.79 10.87
CA GLY A 144 4.62 -1.27 11.91
C GLY A 144 4.55 -2.02 13.21
N GLU A 145 3.41 -1.94 13.89
CA GLU A 145 3.23 -2.51 15.24
C GLU A 145 2.38 -3.79 15.21
N PRO A 146 2.69 -4.77 16.10
CA PRO A 146 1.88 -5.98 16.25
C PRO A 146 0.42 -5.71 16.58
N GLU A 147 0.13 -4.64 17.31
CA GLU A 147 -1.22 -4.19 17.65
C GLU A 147 -2.05 -3.82 16.42
N PHE A 148 -1.38 -3.47 15.31
CA PHE A 148 -2.00 -3.20 14.01
C PHE A 148 -1.95 -4.39 13.05
N GLY A 149 -1.48 -5.56 13.53
CA GLY A 149 -1.47 -6.81 12.79
C GLY A 149 -0.12 -7.17 12.14
N ALA A 150 0.93 -6.34 12.30
CA ALA A 150 2.27 -6.70 11.82
C ALA A 150 2.77 -7.98 12.53
N ALA A 151 3.26 -8.95 11.77
CA ALA A 151 3.83 -10.16 12.36
C ALA A 151 5.15 -9.88 13.13
N VAL A 152 5.91 -8.90 12.65
CA VAL A 152 7.14 -8.38 13.25
C VAL A 152 7.23 -6.89 12.94
N ARG A 153 7.96 -6.12 13.76
CA ARG A 153 8.30 -4.73 13.44
C ARG A 153 9.28 -4.66 12.27
N PRO A 154 9.32 -3.54 11.51
CA PRO A 154 10.35 -3.32 10.50
C PRO A 154 11.76 -3.39 11.10
N LEU A 155 12.67 -4.15 10.45
CA LEU A 155 14.02 -4.38 10.97
C LEU A 155 15.15 -3.84 10.08
N PHE A 156 14.78 -3.11 9.01
CA PHE A 156 15.75 -2.39 8.16
C PHE A 156 15.10 -1.13 7.57
N LEU A 157 15.93 -0.25 7.04
CA LEU A 157 15.56 1.11 6.69
C LEU A 157 14.37 1.20 5.73
N GLU A 158 14.40 0.45 4.61
CA GLU A 158 13.34 0.52 3.60
C GLU A 158 12.01 -0.05 4.12
N ALA A 159 12.06 -1.04 5.01
CA ALA A 159 10.86 -1.57 5.65
C ALA A 159 10.24 -0.54 6.61
N GLU A 160 11.05 0.14 7.42
CA GLU A 160 10.61 1.22 8.31
C GLU A 160 10.03 2.38 7.51
N LEU A 161 10.72 2.82 6.45
CA LEU A 161 10.23 3.89 5.57
C LEU A 161 8.88 3.53 4.94
N LEU A 162 8.72 2.31 4.44
CA LEU A 162 7.45 1.85 3.89
C LEU A 162 6.33 1.95 4.91
N SER A 163 6.54 1.44 6.12
CA SER A 163 5.54 1.47 7.20
C SER A 163 5.12 2.89 7.55
N GLN A 164 6.09 3.82 7.67
CA GLN A 164 5.80 5.21 7.97
C GLN A 164 5.04 5.92 6.85
N LEU A 165 5.40 5.66 5.59
CA LEU A 165 4.76 6.27 4.42
C LEU A 165 3.35 5.74 4.19
N ASP A 166 3.11 4.46 4.43
CA ASP A 166 1.79 3.85 4.39
C ASP A 166 0.86 4.45 5.46
N SER A 167 1.33 4.50 6.71
CA SER A 167 0.60 5.15 7.80
C SER A 167 0.33 6.63 7.53
N MET A 168 1.28 7.35 6.92
CA MET A 168 1.11 8.76 6.55
C MET A 168 0.03 8.93 5.48
N ASP A 169 0.03 8.13 4.41
CA ASP A 169 -0.97 8.20 3.34
C ASP A 169 -2.37 7.93 3.89
N ALA A 170 -2.52 6.88 4.71
CA ALA A 170 -3.76 6.56 5.39
C ALA A 170 -4.26 7.73 6.26
N THR A 171 -3.38 8.31 7.08
CA THR A 171 -3.71 9.45 7.96
C THR A 171 -4.15 10.68 7.15
N VAL A 172 -3.43 11.00 6.08
CA VAL A 172 -3.76 12.14 5.20
C VAL A 172 -5.13 11.92 4.54
N TYR A 173 -5.40 10.72 4.04
CA TYR A 173 -6.67 10.39 3.41
C TYR A 173 -7.85 10.52 4.40
N GLU A 174 -7.73 9.93 5.60
CA GLU A 174 -8.77 9.99 6.64
C GLU A 174 -9.08 11.44 7.08
N ILE A 175 -8.05 12.26 7.26
CA ILE A 175 -8.23 13.68 7.61
C ILE A 175 -8.88 14.42 6.44
N MET A 176 -8.38 14.22 5.21
CA MET A 176 -8.91 14.87 4.01
C MET A 176 -10.39 14.55 3.82
N ASP A 177 -10.78 13.27 3.92
CA ASP A 177 -12.17 12.85 3.79
C ASP A 177 -13.05 13.51 4.86
N ALA A 178 -12.63 13.45 6.13
CA ALA A 178 -13.39 14.01 7.24
C ALA A 178 -13.57 15.52 7.13
N VAL A 179 -12.50 16.28 6.82
CA VAL A 179 -12.60 17.76 6.71
C VAL A 179 -13.36 18.20 5.46
N SER A 180 -13.41 17.36 4.39
CA SER A 180 -14.22 17.69 3.21
C SER A 180 -15.72 17.70 3.48
N ASN A 181 -16.17 17.03 4.53
CA ASN A 181 -17.57 16.90 4.95
C ASN A 181 -18.03 17.96 5.98
N VAL A 182 -17.18 18.90 6.38
CA VAL A 182 -17.54 20.02 7.27
C VAL A 182 -17.29 21.36 6.59
N GLN A 183 -17.89 22.46 7.11
CA GLN A 183 -17.66 23.79 6.56
C GLN A 183 -16.35 24.40 7.03
N GLN A 184 -15.85 25.39 6.30
CA GLN A 184 -14.70 26.18 6.76
C GLN A 184 -15.01 26.82 8.11
N GLY A 185 -14.07 26.75 9.04
CA GLY A 185 -14.24 27.25 10.41
C GLY A 185 -14.82 26.24 11.39
N GLU A 186 -15.12 25.02 10.96
CA GLU A 186 -15.68 23.96 11.79
C GLU A 186 -14.66 22.85 12.10
N PHE A 187 -14.94 22.09 13.14
CA PHE A 187 -14.26 20.85 13.49
C PHE A 187 -15.03 19.63 12.97
N THR A 188 -14.32 18.59 12.56
CA THR A 188 -14.90 17.26 12.27
C THR A 188 -15.51 16.64 13.53
N ASN A 189 -16.28 15.57 13.36
CA ASN A 189 -16.51 14.62 14.44
C ASN A 189 -15.19 13.96 14.89
N ARG A 190 -15.24 13.25 16.02
CA ARG A 190 -14.11 12.44 16.49
C ARG A 190 -13.85 11.30 15.51
N LEU A 191 -12.61 11.14 15.10
CA LEU A 191 -12.17 10.06 14.21
C LEU A 191 -11.51 8.97 15.05
N TRP A 192 -12.23 7.87 15.25
CA TRP A 192 -11.72 6.73 16.04
C TRP A 192 -10.42 6.15 15.49
N ALA A 193 -10.26 6.14 14.15
CA ALA A 193 -9.04 5.68 13.48
C ALA A 193 -7.83 6.59 13.73
N LEU A 194 -8.04 7.79 14.29
CA LEU A 194 -7.02 8.79 14.58
C LEU A 194 -7.11 9.23 16.06
N ASP A 195 -7.14 8.29 16.98
CA ASP A 195 -7.12 8.47 18.44
C ASP A 195 -8.26 9.36 18.96
N ASP A 196 -9.44 9.24 18.36
CA ASP A 196 -10.62 10.06 18.68
C ASP A 196 -10.38 11.58 18.58
N ARG A 197 -9.43 12.00 17.77
CA ARG A 197 -9.16 13.42 17.53
C ARG A 197 -10.17 14.05 16.61
N LYS A 198 -10.30 15.39 16.72
CA LYS A 198 -11.05 16.25 15.80
C LYS A 198 -10.08 17.09 15.00
N PHE A 199 -10.41 17.35 13.74
CA PHE A 199 -9.61 18.16 12.83
C PHE A 199 -10.36 19.41 12.41
N TYR A 200 -9.66 20.54 12.41
CA TYR A 200 -10.22 21.84 12.06
C TYR A 200 -10.06 22.14 10.57
N ARG A 201 -11.15 22.50 9.91
CA ARG A 201 -11.10 22.98 8.52
C ARG A 201 -10.83 24.49 8.50
N TYR A 202 -9.57 24.90 8.30
CA TYR A 202 -9.16 26.30 8.36
C TYR A 202 -9.24 27.02 6.99
N ASN A 203 -9.40 26.29 5.87
CA ASN A 203 -9.42 26.85 4.53
C ASN A 203 -10.46 26.18 3.63
N ASP A 204 -10.77 26.85 2.51
CA ASP A 204 -11.67 26.36 1.45
C ASP A 204 -10.91 25.66 0.31
N ALA A 205 -9.64 25.32 0.49
CA ALA A 205 -8.87 24.65 -0.54
C ALA A 205 -9.53 23.34 -0.97
N THR A 206 -9.61 23.12 -2.28
CA THR A 206 -10.05 21.84 -2.82
C THR A 206 -9.00 20.80 -2.45
N LEU A 207 -9.37 19.86 -1.61
CA LEU A 207 -8.52 18.77 -1.18
C LEU A 207 -8.44 17.74 -2.33
N LYS A 208 -7.36 17.77 -3.09
CA LYS A 208 -7.10 16.84 -4.19
C LYS A 208 -5.74 16.19 -4.00
N VAL A 209 -5.71 14.89 -4.20
CA VAL A 209 -4.45 14.13 -4.24
C VAL A 209 -3.93 14.13 -5.67
N ASP A 210 -2.70 14.58 -5.87
CA ASP A 210 -1.98 14.48 -7.13
C ASP A 210 -1.10 13.23 -7.11
N ILE A 211 -1.58 12.17 -7.73
CA ILE A 211 -0.93 10.85 -7.81
C ILE A 211 -0.42 10.49 -9.22
N LEU A 212 -0.40 11.45 -10.14
CA LEU A 212 0.08 11.28 -11.52
C LEU A 212 1.34 12.07 -11.79
#